data_7bbdb9efe01a522529ee27c4dc321cc5
#
_entry.id   7bbdb9efe01a522529ee27c4dc321cc5
#
_cell.length_a   1.000
_cell.length_b   1.000
_cell.length_c   1.000
_cell.angle_alpha   90.00
_cell.angle_beta   90.00
_cell.angle_gamma   90.00
#
_symmetry.space_group_name_H-M   'P 1'
#
loop_
_entity.id
_entity.type
_entity.pdbx_description
1 polymer ?
#
loop_
_entity_poly.entity_id
_entity_poly.type
_entity_poly.pdbx_seq_one_letter_code
_entity_poly.pdbx_strand_id
1 'polypeptide(L)'
;MRITYISKSIIPSRTANSIHVMKMCQAFADNGHEVVLLAPDSKNEYEKDINDIYDNYGVRKNFKIKKLYHPDIKGGVIIYTLAIFFYLLINKKFDLVYGRFLHGIYVATLLNNKVVYETHAPLLDRKSHRQIIFKRLVKSKYFKKMVVISQALKNIYLDRGYLQDSKIQVAHDGADTVENFNHKIDLLGSKDNLKVGYTGHLYKGKGMEVIASMADKLDEDVEIHIIGGLEKDIKFWKNKI
;
A
#
# COMPACT_ATOMS: atom_id res chain seq x y z
N MET A 1 -0.55 -18.86 13.35
CA MET A 1 0.74 -18.91 12.61
C MET A 1 1.53 -17.66 12.96
N ARG A 2 2.86 -17.73 12.81
CA ARG A 2 3.74 -16.55 12.90
C ARG A 2 4.01 -16.05 11.49
N ILE A 3 3.58 -14.82 11.20
CA ILE A 3 3.67 -14.20 9.88
C ILE A 3 4.68 -13.04 9.94
N THR A 4 5.64 -13.05 9.02
CA THR A 4 6.48 -11.88 8.77
C THR A 4 5.95 -11.14 7.54
N TYR A 5 5.45 -9.91 7.72
CA TYR A 5 5.01 -9.06 6.62
C TYR A 5 6.17 -8.18 6.15
N ILE A 6 6.55 -8.26 4.88
CA ILE A 6 7.65 -7.47 4.31
C ILE A 6 7.09 -6.35 3.44
N SER A 7 7.34 -5.11 3.84
CA SER A 7 6.93 -3.90 3.11
C SER A 7 8.13 -3.04 2.71
N LYS A 8 7.95 -2.24 1.66
CA LYS A 8 8.85 -1.12 1.31
C LYS A 8 8.21 0.23 1.68
N SER A 9 7.03 0.24 2.26
CA SER A 9 6.39 1.48 2.71
C SER A 9 7.13 2.05 3.90
N ILE A 10 7.42 3.34 3.84
CA ILE A 10 7.88 4.09 5.01
C ILE A 10 6.70 4.15 5.99
N ILE A 11 6.94 3.81 7.23
CA ILE A 11 5.97 3.80 8.31
C ILE A 11 6.54 4.67 9.45
N PRO A 12 5.86 5.74 9.87
CA PRO A 12 4.58 6.26 9.36
C PRO A 12 4.71 7.04 8.04
N SER A 13 3.63 7.08 7.25
CA SER A 13 3.48 7.99 6.12
C SER A 13 2.01 8.14 5.73
N ARG A 14 1.68 9.19 4.96
CA ARG A 14 0.31 9.46 4.47
C ARG A 14 -0.03 8.72 3.16
N THR A 15 0.73 7.71 2.79
CA THR A 15 0.50 6.98 1.55
C THR A 15 -0.57 5.89 1.73
N ALA A 16 -1.43 5.70 0.73
CA ALA A 16 -2.42 4.60 0.75
C ALA A 16 -1.75 3.24 0.96
N ASN A 17 -0.53 3.06 0.43
CA ASN A 17 0.22 1.81 0.62
C ASN A 17 0.61 1.55 2.08
N SER A 18 0.98 2.59 2.85
CA SER A 18 1.30 2.42 4.28
C SER A 18 0.05 2.10 5.10
N ILE A 19 -1.08 2.75 4.79
CA ILE A 19 -2.38 2.47 5.42
C ILE A 19 -2.76 1.01 5.17
N HIS A 20 -2.71 0.56 3.91
CA HIS A 20 -3.01 -0.83 3.55
C HIS A 20 -2.14 -1.82 4.34
N VAL A 21 -0.82 -1.61 4.39
CA VAL A 21 0.11 -2.49 5.11
C VAL A 21 -0.23 -2.60 6.59
N MET A 22 -0.54 -1.47 7.25
CA MET A 22 -0.90 -1.44 8.67
C MET A 22 -2.22 -2.16 8.94
N LYS A 23 -3.25 -1.90 8.09
CA LYS A 23 -4.55 -2.57 8.20
C LYS A 23 -4.46 -4.08 7.94
N MET A 24 -3.65 -4.51 6.97
CA MET A 24 -3.42 -5.94 6.70
C MET A 24 -2.71 -6.64 7.86
N CYS A 25 -1.71 -5.99 8.48
CA CYS A 25 -1.03 -6.55 9.66
C CYS A 25 -2.00 -6.72 10.83
N GLN A 26 -2.86 -5.72 11.08
CA GLN A 26 -3.91 -5.82 12.08
C GLN A 26 -4.87 -6.97 11.75
N ALA A 27 -5.37 -7.06 10.51
CA ALA A 27 -6.32 -8.09 10.11
C ALA A 27 -5.76 -9.51 10.27
N PHE A 28 -4.48 -9.72 9.97
CA PHE A 28 -3.83 -11.00 10.25
C PHE A 28 -3.76 -11.28 11.75
N ALA A 29 -3.42 -10.28 12.57
CA ALA A 29 -3.36 -10.44 14.02
C ALA A 29 -4.74 -10.70 14.62
N ASP A 30 -5.79 -10.05 14.13
CA ASP A 30 -7.18 -10.25 14.53
C ASP A 30 -7.68 -11.67 14.23
N ASN A 31 -7.12 -12.29 13.18
CA ASN A 31 -7.37 -13.70 12.85
C ASN A 31 -6.48 -14.69 13.65
N GLY A 32 -5.89 -14.24 14.77
CA GLY A 32 -5.13 -15.07 15.68
C GLY A 32 -3.72 -15.42 15.23
N HIS A 33 -3.11 -14.60 14.36
CA HIS A 33 -1.73 -14.78 13.93
C HIS A 33 -0.79 -13.85 14.71
N GLU A 34 0.41 -14.34 15.03
CA GLU A 34 1.49 -13.48 15.51
C GLU A 34 2.14 -12.80 14.30
N VAL A 35 2.09 -11.46 14.25
CA VAL A 35 2.53 -10.70 13.07
C VAL A 35 3.69 -9.78 13.41
N VAL A 36 4.73 -9.82 12.57
CA VAL A 36 5.84 -8.86 12.59
C VAL A 36 5.93 -8.18 11.23
N LEU A 37 5.73 -6.86 11.20
CA LEU A 37 5.93 -6.02 10.04
C LEU A 37 7.40 -5.59 9.94
N LEU A 38 8.05 -5.92 8.83
CA LEU A 38 9.35 -5.36 8.46
C LEU A 38 9.13 -4.16 7.54
N ALA A 39 9.55 -2.99 8.00
CA ALA A 39 9.45 -1.73 7.28
C ALA A 39 10.83 -1.05 7.19
N PRO A 40 11.09 -0.21 6.16
CA PRO A 40 12.33 0.54 6.09
C PRO A 40 12.43 1.57 7.22
N ASP A 41 13.62 1.64 7.83
CA ASP A 41 13.99 2.70 8.75
C ASP A 41 14.56 3.86 7.92
N SER A 42 13.68 4.72 7.45
CA SER A 42 14.02 5.93 6.71
C SER A 42 13.61 7.14 7.53
N LYS A 43 14.49 8.12 7.59
CA LYS A 43 14.15 9.40 8.23
C LYS A 43 12.95 10.02 7.52
N ASN A 44 11.92 10.35 8.28
CA ASN A 44 10.69 10.93 7.78
C ASN A 44 10.27 12.08 8.69
N GLU A 45 10.14 13.28 8.15
CA GLU A 45 9.68 14.45 8.90
C GLU A 45 8.28 14.25 9.49
N TYR A 46 7.42 13.53 8.76
CA TYR A 46 6.08 13.20 9.23
C TYR A 46 6.06 12.40 10.53
N GLU A 47 7.11 11.65 10.84
CA GLU A 47 7.22 10.85 12.08
C GLU A 47 7.41 11.73 13.32
N LYS A 48 7.94 12.94 13.17
CA LYS A 48 8.22 13.84 14.31
C LYS A 48 6.95 14.29 15.05
N ASP A 49 5.83 14.33 14.34
CA ASP A 49 4.55 14.81 14.85
C ASP A 49 3.63 13.67 15.34
N ILE A 50 4.13 12.42 15.35
CA ILE A 50 3.32 11.25 15.67
C ILE A 50 3.74 10.66 17.01
N ASN A 51 2.84 10.71 18.00
CA ASN A 51 3.06 10.13 19.32
C ASN A 51 2.96 8.61 19.33
N ASP A 52 1.96 8.05 18.64
CA ASP A 52 1.79 6.61 18.47
C ASP A 52 1.50 6.27 17.00
N ILE A 53 2.31 5.38 16.45
CA ILE A 53 2.19 4.95 15.04
C ILE A 53 0.88 4.20 14.81
N TYR A 54 0.43 3.38 15.74
CA TYR A 54 -0.79 2.58 15.59
C TYR A 54 -2.03 3.47 15.57
N ASP A 55 -2.11 4.42 16.50
CA ASP A 55 -3.19 5.40 16.57
C ASP A 55 -3.27 6.26 15.31
N ASN A 56 -2.12 6.68 14.79
CA ASN A 56 -2.06 7.45 13.53
C ASN A 56 -2.68 6.74 12.33
N TYR A 57 -2.68 5.40 12.32
CA TYR A 57 -3.32 4.60 11.28
C TYR A 57 -4.71 4.08 11.68
N GLY A 58 -5.19 4.40 12.88
CA GLY A 58 -6.42 3.85 13.41
C GLY A 58 -6.39 2.32 13.43
N VAL A 59 -5.29 1.73 13.92
CA VAL A 59 -5.12 0.28 14.03
C VAL A 59 -4.78 -0.12 15.46
N ARG A 60 -5.18 -1.32 15.86
CA ARG A 60 -4.87 -1.88 17.19
C ARG A 60 -3.38 -2.25 17.29
N LYS A 61 -2.82 -2.11 18.48
CA LYS A 61 -1.43 -2.48 18.78
C LYS A 61 -1.30 -3.99 19.07
N ASN A 62 -1.76 -4.82 18.13
CA ASN A 62 -1.79 -6.28 18.25
C ASN A 62 -0.77 -6.99 17.34
N PHE A 63 0.12 -6.26 16.69
CA PHE A 63 1.25 -6.76 15.92
C PHE A 63 2.52 -5.94 16.22
N LYS A 64 3.68 -6.42 15.80
CA LYS A 64 4.97 -5.75 16.03
C LYS A 64 5.47 -5.09 14.74
N ILE A 65 6.02 -3.88 14.87
CA ILE A 65 6.73 -3.18 13.78
C ILE A 65 8.24 -3.25 14.05
N LYS A 66 9.00 -3.77 13.09
CA LYS A 66 10.46 -3.77 13.10
C LYS A 66 10.96 -2.96 11.94
N LYS A 67 11.55 -1.80 12.23
CA LYS A 67 12.24 -0.98 11.25
C LYS A 67 13.63 -1.57 10.97
N LEU A 68 13.98 -1.71 9.68
CA LEU A 68 15.28 -2.18 9.22
C LEU A 68 15.98 -1.10 8.41
N TYR A 69 17.29 -1.03 8.54
CA TYR A 69 18.10 0.00 7.92
C TYR A 69 17.86 0.12 6.40
N HIS A 70 17.52 1.31 5.96
CA HIS A 70 17.27 1.68 4.57
C HIS A 70 17.80 3.10 4.34
N PRO A 71 19.02 3.27 3.85
CA PRO A 71 19.57 4.61 3.58
C PRO A 71 18.89 5.22 2.36
N ASP A 72 18.69 6.53 2.40
CA ASP A 72 18.15 7.31 1.27
C ASP A 72 19.29 7.69 0.29
N ILE A 73 19.84 6.66 -0.36
CA ILE A 73 20.88 6.77 -1.37
C ILE A 73 20.59 5.89 -2.57
N LYS A 74 21.25 6.14 -3.69
CA LYS A 74 21.20 5.23 -4.85
C LYS A 74 21.69 3.84 -4.44
N GLY A 75 20.85 2.82 -4.60
CA GLY A 75 21.15 1.46 -4.13
C GLY A 75 20.62 1.12 -2.74
N GLY A 76 20.00 2.04 -2.01
CA GLY A 76 19.41 1.79 -0.68
C GLY A 76 18.44 0.61 -0.65
N VAL A 77 17.75 0.35 -1.76
CA VAL A 77 16.89 -0.85 -1.93
C VAL A 77 17.68 -2.16 -1.77
N ILE A 78 18.92 -2.21 -2.24
CA ILE A 78 19.79 -3.40 -2.11
C ILE A 78 20.16 -3.58 -0.64
N ILE A 79 20.57 -2.49 0.02
CA ILE A 79 20.95 -2.50 1.44
C ILE A 79 19.76 -2.97 2.30
N TYR A 80 18.57 -2.43 2.05
CA TYR A 80 17.35 -2.87 2.75
C TYR A 80 17.04 -4.34 2.47
N THR A 81 17.24 -4.82 1.25
CA THR A 81 17.05 -6.23 0.90
C THR A 81 18.02 -7.13 1.66
N LEU A 82 19.28 -6.70 1.82
CA LEU A 82 20.27 -7.40 2.65
C LEU A 82 19.90 -7.38 4.13
N ALA A 83 19.42 -6.25 4.64
CA ALA A 83 18.94 -6.17 6.03
C ALA A 83 17.78 -7.17 6.29
N ILE A 84 16.84 -7.29 5.34
CA ILE A 84 15.79 -8.31 5.38
C ILE A 84 16.39 -9.72 5.38
N PHE A 85 17.35 -10.00 4.48
CA PHE A 85 18.02 -11.29 4.42
C PHE A 85 18.61 -11.70 5.76
N PHE A 86 19.42 -10.83 6.38
CA PHE A 86 20.03 -11.11 7.67
C PHE A 86 19.00 -11.24 8.80
N TYR A 87 17.95 -10.39 8.79
CA TYR A 87 16.86 -10.52 9.75
C TYR A 87 16.19 -11.90 9.66
N LEU A 88 15.84 -12.36 8.46
CA LEU A 88 15.21 -13.66 8.23
C LEU A 88 16.15 -14.82 8.55
N LEU A 89 17.46 -14.68 8.30
CA LEU A 89 18.46 -15.69 8.60
C LEU A 89 18.62 -15.93 10.10
N ILE A 90 18.58 -14.86 10.89
CA ILE A 90 18.75 -14.92 12.35
C ILE A 90 17.44 -15.32 13.04
N ASN A 91 16.32 -14.75 12.59
CA ASN A 91 15.00 -14.96 13.20
C ASN A 91 14.23 -16.06 12.45
N LYS A 92 14.54 -17.32 12.67
CA LYS A 92 13.90 -18.47 11.98
C LYS A 92 12.52 -18.88 12.53
N LYS A 93 11.87 -18.03 13.33
CA LYS A 93 10.65 -18.38 14.07
C LYS A 93 9.35 -17.92 13.35
N PHE A 94 9.23 -18.07 12.03
CA PHE A 94 8.01 -17.72 11.30
C PHE A 94 7.57 -18.86 10.38
N ASP A 95 6.26 -18.97 10.16
CA ASP A 95 5.62 -20.04 9.39
C ASP A 95 5.38 -19.60 7.94
N LEU A 96 5.21 -18.28 7.73
CA LEU A 96 4.90 -17.67 6.46
C LEU A 96 5.53 -16.27 6.35
N VAL A 97 6.08 -15.97 5.18
CA VAL A 97 6.46 -14.61 4.80
C VAL A 97 5.43 -14.09 3.80
N TYR A 98 4.83 -12.96 4.11
CA TYR A 98 3.84 -12.28 3.28
C TYR A 98 4.33 -10.87 2.93
N GLY A 99 3.94 -10.32 1.81
CA GLY A 99 4.16 -8.89 1.57
C GLY A 99 4.21 -8.45 0.12
N ARG A 100 4.47 -7.14 -0.04
CA ARG A 100 4.40 -6.41 -1.31
C ARG A 100 5.77 -6.02 -1.88
N PHE A 101 6.85 -6.24 -1.13
CA PHE A 101 8.20 -5.92 -1.58
C PHE A 101 8.86 -7.09 -2.29
N LEU A 102 8.80 -7.10 -3.62
CA LEU A 102 9.25 -8.20 -4.48
C LEU A 102 10.65 -8.75 -4.12
N HIS A 103 11.63 -7.85 -3.89
CA HIS A 103 13.01 -8.28 -3.58
C HIS A 103 13.07 -9.00 -2.23
N GLY A 104 12.41 -8.47 -1.21
CA GLY A 104 12.34 -9.09 0.12
C GLY A 104 11.64 -10.44 0.10
N ILE A 105 10.53 -10.56 -0.64
CA ILE A 105 9.82 -11.83 -0.81
C ILE A 105 10.67 -12.85 -1.58
N TYR A 106 11.40 -12.42 -2.61
CA TYR A 106 12.31 -13.31 -3.34
C TYR A 106 13.44 -13.81 -2.44
N VAL A 107 14.07 -12.92 -1.67
CA VAL A 107 15.13 -13.27 -0.72
C VAL A 107 14.65 -14.27 0.32
N ALA A 108 13.40 -14.15 0.80
CA ALA A 108 12.83 -15.11 1.72
C ALA A 108 12.77 -16.53 1.12
N THR A 109 12.55 -16.68 -0.19
CA THR A 109 12.58 -18.01 -0.85
C THR A 109 13.97 -18.62 -0.91
N LEU A 110 15.03 -17.80 -0.98
CA LEU A 110 16.42 -18.27 -0.94
C LEU A 110 16.79 -18.85 0.43
N LEU A 111 16.10 -18.43 1.48
CA LEU A 111 16.21 -18.96 2.84
C LEU A 111 15.17 -20.05 3.16
N ASN A 112 14.60 -20.66 2.13
CA ASN A 112 13.63 -21.75 2.23
C ASN A 112 12.31 -21.41 2.94
N ASN A 113 11.93 -20.14 3.01
CA ASN A 113 10.69 -19.72 3.63
C ASN A 113 9.51 -19.81 2.65
N LYS A 114 8.37 -20.31 3.13
CA LYS A 114 7.10 -20.25 2.38
C LYS A 114 6.69 -18.80 2.22
N VAL A 115 6.35 -18.39 1.00
CA VAL A 115 6.01 -16.98 0.73
C VAL A 115 4.68 -16.82 0.00
N VAL A 116 4.00 -15.73 0.30
CA VAL A 116 2.89 -15.16 -0.46
C VAL A 116 3.28 -13.76 -0.90
N TYR A 117 3.15 -13.49 -2.19
CA TYR A 117 3.46 -12.19 -2.77
C TYR A 117 2.18 -11.45 -3.16
N GLU A 118 2.01 -10.25 -2.64
CA GLU A 118 0.88 -9.39 -2.96
C GLU A 118 1.30 -8.27 -3.92
N THR A 119 0.45 -7.95 -4.90
CA THR A 119 0.69 -6.84 -5.82
C THR A 119 -0.59 -6.13 -6.23
N HIS A 120 -0.51 -4.80 -6.34
CA HIS A 120 -1.60 -3.91 -6.77
C HIS A 120 -1.39 -3.33 -8.16
N ALA A 121 -0.32 -3.71 -8.84
CA ALA A 121 -0.01 -3.22 -10.16
C ALA A 121 0.63 -4.32 -11.02
N PRO A 122 0.44 -4.27 -12.34
CA PRO A 122 1.11 -5.19 -13.25
C PRO A 122 2.60 -4.89 -13.33
N LEU A 123 3.40 -5.95 -13.48
CA LEU A 123 4.82 -5.84 -13.84
C LEU A 123 4.92 -5.61 -15.36
N LEU A 124 4.81 -4.34 -15.81
CA LEU A 124 4.67 -4.00 -17.24
C LEU A 124 5.97 -4.10 -18.02
N ASP A 125 7.08 -3.73 -17.41
CA ASP A 125 8.38 -3.66 -18.08
C ASP A 125 9.00 -5.05 -18.27
N ARG A 126 8.98 -5.55 -19.52
CA ARG A 126 9.41 -6.92 -19.87
C ARG A 126 10.93 -7.16 -19.74
N LYS A 127 11.74 -6.11 -19.72
CA LYS A 127 13.22 -6.21 -19.69
C LYS A 127 13.82 -5.80 -18.34
N SER A 128 13.01 -5.43 -17.35
CA SER A 128 13.52 -4.96 -16.07
C SER A 128 14.07 -6.11 -15.20
N HIS A 129 15.05 -5.79 -14.36
CA HIS A 129 15.57 -6.72 -13.34
C HIS A 129 14.45 -7.24 -12.41
N ARG A 130 13.42 -6.43 -12.16
CA ARG A 130 12.24 -6.83 -11.36
C ARG A 130 11.51 -8.00 -11.97
N GLN A 131 11.42 -8.07 -13.30
CA GLN A 131 10.79 -9.18 -13.98
C GLN A 131 11.60 -10.47 -13.88
N ILE A 132 12.94 -10.36 -13.93
CA ILE A 132 13.82 -11.53 -13.73
C ILE A 132 13.62 -12.08 -12.30
N ILE A 133 13.58 -11.21 -11.31
CA ILE A 133 13.34 -11.61 -9.91
C ILE A 133 11.95 -12.23 -9.78
N PHE A 134 10.91 -11.64 -10.39
CA PHE A 134 9.57 -12.19 -10.35
C PHE A 134 9.48 -13.58 -10.97
N LYS A 135 10.08 -13.78 -12.15
CA LYS A 135 10.13 -15.10 -12.79
C LYS A 135 10.84 -16.16 -11.94
N ARG A 136 11.90 -15.78 -11.24
CA ARG A 136 12.59 -16.67 -10.29
C ARG A 136 11.76 -16.96 -9.06
N LEU A 137 11.08 -15.92 -8.52
CA LEU A 137 10.19 -16.06 -7.37
C LEU A 137 9.08 -17.08 -7.64
N VAL A 138 8.34 -16.93 -8.75
CA VAL A 138 7.17 -17.79 -9.04
C VAL A 138 7.55 -19.23 -9.37
N LYS A 139 8.81 -19.48 -9.80
CA LYS A 139 9.37 -20.83 -10.01
C LYS A 139 9.87 -21.49 -8.73
N SER A 140 9.99 -20.75 -7.64
CA SER A 140 10.45 -21.30 -6.37
C SER A 140 9.43 -22.27 -5.78
N LYS A 141 9.88 -23.43 -5.29
CA LYS A 141 9.03 -24.40 -4.55
C LYS A 141 8.43 -23.80 -3.25
N TYR A 142 9.03 -22.74 -2.77
CA TYR A 142 8.59 -22.01 -1.58
C TYR A 142 7.54 -20.95 -1.87
N PHE A 143 7.34 -20.58 -3.14
CA PHE A 143 6.27 -19.70 -3.56
C PHE A 143 4.92 -20.43 -3.47
N LYS A 144 4.00 -19.91 -2.64
CA LYS A 144 2.69 -20.51 -2.39
C LYS A 144 1.62 -19.91 -3.27
N LYS A 145 1.42 -18.59 -3.16
CA LYS A 145 0.40 -17.84 -3.93
C LYS A 145 0.86 -16.42 -4.21
N MET A 146 0.24 -15.84 -5.23
CA MET A 146 0.18 -14.41 -5.47
C MET A 146 -1.21 -13.90 -5.11
N VAL A 147 -1.28 -12.77 -4.42
CA VAL A 147 -2.51 -12.04 -4.13
C VAL A 147 -2.57 -10.79 -5.00
N VAL A 148 -3.70 -10.56 -5.63
CA VAL A 148 -3.98 -9.39 -6.48
C VAL A 148 -5.32 -8.75 -6.11
N ILE A 149 -5.42 -7.43 -6.28
CA ILE A 149 -6.60 -6.66 -5.82
C ILE A 149 -7.81 -6.72 -6.76
N SER A 150 -7.67 -7.27 -7.96
CA SER A 150 -8.80 -7.33 -8.90
C SER A 150 -8.69 -8.49 -9.88
N GLN A 151 -9.83 -8.90 -10.42
CA GLN A 151 -9.89 -9.90 -11.48
C GLN A 151 -9.15 -9.43 -12.74
N ALA A 152 -9.24 -8.14 -13.08
CA ALA A 152 -8.51 -7.57 -14.22
C ALA A 152 -6.99 -7.74 -14.05
N LEU A 153 -6.46 -7.48 -12.85
CA LEU A 153 -5.04 -7.68 -12.56
C LEU A 153 -4.66 -9.17 -12.62
N LYS A 154 -5.50 -10.07 -12.13
CA LYS A 154 -5.32 -11.52 -12.26
C LYS A 154 -5.19 -11.91 -13.73
N ASN A 155 -6.12 -11.47 -14.57
CA ASN A 155 -6.12 -11.78 -16.01
C ASN A 155 -4.82 -11.33 -16.70
N ILE A 156 -4.33 -10.11 -16.39
CA ILE A 156 -3.04 -9.61 -16.91
C ILE A 156 -1.87 -10.56 -16.59
N TYR A 157 -1.85 -11.16 -15.40
CA TYR A 157 -0.78 -12.11 -15.03
C TYR A 157 -0.96 -13.47 -15.69
N LEU A 158 -2.20 -13.95 -15.87
CA LEU A 158 -2.51 -15.20 -16.58
C LEU A 158 -2.16 -15.09 -18.07
N ASP A 159 -2.58 -14.02 -18.75
CA ASP A 159 -2.32 -13.79 -20.18
C ASP A 159 -0.81 -13.75 -20.49
N ARG A 160 0.01 -13.41 -19.52
CA ARG A 160 1.47 -13.42 -19.66
C ARG A 160 2.10 -14.80 -19.43
N GLY A 161 1.32 -15.78 -19.04
CA GLY A 161 1.78 -17.15 -18.84
C GLY A 161 2.78 -17.34 -17.69
N TYR A 162 2.83 -16.41 -16.73
CA TYR A 162 3.79 -16.53 -15.61
C TYR A 162 3.34 -17.48 -14.51
N LEU A 163 2.03 -17.62 -14.33
CA LEU A 163 1.40 -18.36 -13.26
C LEU A 163 0.16 -19.09 -13.77
N GLN A 164 -0.14 -20.23 -13.15
CA GLN A 164 -1.41 -20.91 -13.29
C GLN A 164 -2.48 -20.22 -12.44
N ASP A 165 -3.74 -20.33 -12.84
CA ASP A 165 -4.90 -19.76 -12.13
C ASP A 165 -4.92 -20.12 -10.64
N SER A 166 -4.66 -21.39 -10.31
CA SER A 166 -4.61 -21.89 -8.94
C SER A 166 -3.57 -21.22 -8.04
N LYS A 167 -2.61 -20.50 -8.64
CA LYS A 167 -1.56 -19.76 -7.93
C LYS A 167 -1.88 -18.29 -7.68
N ILE A 168 -2.99 -17.78 -8.24
CA ILE A 168 -3.39 -16.38 -8.08
C ILE A 168 -4.72 -16.31 -7.34
N GLN A 169 -4.73 -15.57 -6.23
CA GLN A 169 -5.92 -15.27 -5.45
C GLN A 169 -6.31 -13.80 -5.64
N VAL A 170 -7.56 -13.54 -5.99
CA VAL A 170 -8.12 -12.19 -5.93
C VAL A 170 -8.56 -11.90 -4.51
N ALA A 171 -8.09 -10.80 -3.95
CA ALA A 171 -8.55 -10.21 -2.70
C ALA A 171 -8.67 -8.71 -2.93
N HIS A 172 -9.90 -8.23 -2.97
CA HIS A 172 -10.18 -6.80 -3.18
C HIS A 172 -9.72 -5.98 -1.98
N ASP A 173 -9.33 -4.72 -2.23
CA ASP A 173 -9.15 -3.77 -1.15
C ASP A 173 -10.49 -3.54 -0.44
N GLY A 174 -10.42 -3.40 0.88
CA GLY A 174 -11.56 -3.11 1.74
C GLY A 174 -11.39 -1.76 2.43
N ALA A 175 -12.45 -1.32 3.08
CA ALA A 175 -12.46 -0.19 3.98
C ALA A 175 -13.05 -0.62 5.32
N ASP A 176 -12.69 0.08 6.38
CA ASP A 176 -13.33 -0.14 7.68
C ASP A 176 -14.80 0.29 7.62
N THR A 177 -15.66 -0.38 8.38
CA THR A 177 -17.04 0.08 8.57
C THR A 177 -17.03 1.39 9.35
N VAL A 178 -17.82 2.35 8.88
CA VAL A 178 -17.99 3.63 9.57
C VAL A 178 -19.11 3.47 10.61
N GLU A 179 -18.74 3.49 11.88
CA GLU A 179 -19.69 3.20 12.97
C GLU A 179 -20.64 4.36 13.33
N ASN A 180 -20.36 5.61 12.90
CA ASN A 180 -21.14 6.78 13.25
C ASN A 180 -21.44 7.68 12.04
N PHE A 181 -22.54 7.40 11.34
CA PHE A 181 -23.07 8.26 10.27
C PHE A 181 -23.93 9.44 10.75
N ASN A 182 -24.06 9.65 12.06
CA ASN A 182 -25.08 10.56 12.62
C ASN A 182 -24.66 12.04 12.62
N HIS A 183 -23.43 12.38 12.20
CA HIS A 183 -23.00 13.76 12.07
C HIS A 183 -22.87 14.13 10.60
N LYS A 184 -23.94 14.68 10.01
CA LYS A 184 -23.84 15.41 8.76
C LYS A 184 -23.03 16.67 9.01
N ILE A 185 -21.92 16.82 8.28
CA ILE A 185 -21.16 18.07 8.27
C ILE A 185 -21.89 19.02 7.28
N ASP A 186 -22.26 20.18 7.75
CA ASP A 186 -22.76 21.24 6.86
C ASP A 186 -21.58 21.74 6.01
N LEU A 187 -21.62 21.40 4.72
CA LEU A 187 -20.67 21.94 3.75
C LEU A 187 -21.01 23.38 3.42
N LEU A 188 -20.01 24.18 3.08
CA LEU A 188 -20.19 25.55 2.59
C LEU A 188 -21.10 25.59 1.36
N GLY A 189 -21.64 26.77 1.04
CA GLY A 189 -22.49 27.00 -0.12
C GLY A 189 -23.99 26.86 0.17
N SER A 190 -24.81 26.91 -0.89
CA SER A 190 -26.27 26.85 -0.77
C SER A 190 -26.74 25.48 -0.31
N LYS A 191 -27.77 25.45 0.55
CA LYS A 191 -28.38 24.18 1.00
C LYS A 191 -29.12 23.45 -0.12
N ASP A 192 -29.60 24.19 -1.10
CA ASP A 192 -30.43 23.68 -2.19
C ASP A 192 -29.60 23.16 -3.35
N ASN A 193 -28.29 23.47 -3.39
CA ASN A 193 -27.40 23.05 -4.46
C ASN A 193 -26.95 21.60 -4.31
N LEU A 194 -26.78 20.94 -5.46
CA LEU A 194 -26.17 19.60 -5.53
C LEU A 194 -24.69 19.71 -5.15
N LYS A 195 -24.27 19.02 -4.11
CA LYS A 195 -22.88 19.00 -3.64
C LYS A 195 -22.17 17.74 -4.11
N VAL A 196 -21.16 17.91 -4.95
CA VAL A 196 -20.31 16.84 -5.48
C VAL A 196 -18.97 16.88 -4.77
N GLY A 197 -18.61 15.79 -4.07
CA GLY A 197 -17.38 15.71 -3.27
C GLY A 197 -16.27 14.95 -3.99
N TYR A 198 -15.06 15.50 -3.97
CA TYR A 198 -13.83 14.78 -4.24
C TYR A 198 -12.98 14.69 -2.98
N THR A 199 -12.52 13.50 -2.63
CA THR A 199 -11.59 13.30 -1.51
C THR A 199 -10.33 12.61 -1.99
N GLY A 200 -9.14 13.14 -1.66
CA GLY A 200 -7.89 12.51 -2.03
C GLY A 200 -6.71 13.45 -2.25
N HIS A 201 -5.64 12.90 -2.83
CA HIS A 201 -4.47 13.69 -3.24
C HIS A 201 -4.75 14.49 -4.52
N LEU A 202 -4.11 15.66 -4.63
CA LEU A 202 -4.33 16.60 -5.74
C LEU A 202 -3.18 16.65 -6.75
N TYR A 203 -2.21 15.72 -6.67
CA TYR A 203 -1.10 15.67 -7.63
C TYR A 203 -1.56 15.16 -9.00
N LYS A 204 -0.75 15.44 -10.03
CA LYS A 204 -1.02 15.05 -11.43
C LYS A 204 -1.41 13.57 -11.57
N GLY A 205 -2.46 13.30 -12.32
CA GLY A 205 -3.00 11.95 -12.52
C GLY A 205 -4.09 11.54 -11.51
N LYS A 206 -4.52 12.45 -10.63
CA LYS A 206 -5.64 12.25 -9.72
C LYS A 206 -6.97 12.82 -10.23
N GLY A 207 -7.00 13.29 -11.48
CA GLY A 207 -8.23 13.75 -12.13
C GLY A 207 -8.57 15.21 -11.85
N MET A 208 -7.71 15.97 -11.17
CA MET A 208 -7.96 17.39 -10.87
C MET A 208 -8.11 18.24 -12.13
N GLU A 209 -7.37 17.92 -13.19
CA GLU A 209 -7.51 18.58 -14.50
C GLU A 209 -8.92 18.38 -15.09
N VAL A 210 -9.49 17.20 -14.90
CA VAL A 210 -10.86 16.88 -15.34
C VAL A 210 -11.87 17.63 -14.50
N ILE A 211 -11.71 17.62 -13.17
CA ILE A 211 -12.60 18.34 -12.25
C ILE A 211 -12.61 19.84 -12.55
N ALA A 212 -11.44 20.44 -12.75
CA ALA A 212 -11.32 21.85 -13.11
C ALA A 212 -12.02 22.17 -14.44
N SER A 213 -11.83 21.31 -15.46
CA SER A 213 -12.50 21.50 -16.78
C SER A 213 -14.00 21.22 -16.77
N MET A 214 -14.49 20.50 -15.79
CA MET A 214 -15.94 20.29 -15.57
C MET A 214 -16.60 21.48 -14.89
N ALA A 215 -15.90 22.14 -13.97
CA ALA A 215 -16.46 23.23 -13.18
C ALA A 215 -17.10 24.34 -14.06
N ASP A 216 -16.43 24.69 -15.16
CA ASP A 216 -16.91 25.68 -16.13
C ASP A 216 -18.16 25.24 -16.94
N LYS A 217 -18.57 23.98 -16.83
CA LYS A 217 -19.66 23.38 -17.61
C LYS A 217 -20.84 22.96 -16.76
N LEU A 218 -20.74 23.12 -15.46
CA LEU A 218 -21.80 22.77 -14.53
C LEU A 218 -22.79 23.92 -14.37
N ASP A 219 -24.03 23.57 -14.09
CA ASP A 219 -25.07 24.53 -13.79
C ASP A 219 -24.81 25.24 -12.44
N GLU A 220 -25.36 26.42 -12.25
CA GLU A 220 -25.14 27.28 -11.05
C GLU A 220 -25.60 26.61 -9.74
N ASP A 221 -26.45 25.60 -9.82
CA ASP A 221 -26.95 24.81 -8.70
C ASP A 221 -26.05 23.60 -8.32
N VAL A 222 -24.87 23.45 -8.96
CA VAL A 222 -23.92 22.39 -8.67
C VAL A 222 -22.63 22.95 -8.05
N GLU A 223 -22.28 22.45 -6.88
CA GLU A 223 -21.06 22.84 -6.16
C GLU A 223 -20.07 21.66 -6.06
N ILE A 224 -18.80 21.91 -6.38
CA ILE A 224 -17.74 20.91 -6.24
C ILE A 224 -16.93 21.18 -4.97
N HIS A 225 -16.93 20.23 -4.05
CA HIS A 225 -16.14 20.26 -2.82
C HIS A 225 -14.92 19.37 -2.94
N ILE A 226 -13.72 19.94 -2.83
CA ILE A 226 -12.45 19.24 -2.94
C ILE A 226 -11.78 19.18 -1.56
N ILE A 227 -11.58 17.97 -1.04
CA ILE A 227 -11.05 17.74 0.31
C ILE A 227 -9.78 16.87 0.22
N GLY A 228 -8.67 17.39 0.77
CA GLY A 228 -7.39 16.67 0.82
C GLY A 228 -6.26 17.39 0.07
N GLY A 229 -5.23 16.64 -0.30
CA GLY A 229 -4.02 17.18 -0.93
C GLY A 229 -2.95 17.64 0.07
N LEU A 230 -1.74 17.86 -0.45
CA LEU A 230 -0.64 18.50 0.26
C LEU A 230 -0.71 20.02 0.03
N GLU A 231 -0.18 20.80 0.96
CA GLU A 231 -0.25 22.27 0.90
C GLU A 231 0.24 22.85 -0.44
N LYS A 232 1.33 22.30 -1.00
CA LYS A 232 1.87 22.69 -2.31
C LYS A 232 0.88 22.46 -3.45
N ASP A 233 0.14 21.34 -3.41
CA ASP A 233 -0.81 20.97 -4.46
C ASP A 233 -2.09 21.82 -4.31
N ILE A 234 -2.51 22.08 -3.07
CA ILE A 234 -3.64 22.99 -2.75
C ILE A 234 -3.34 24.40 -3.28
N LYS A 235 -2.15 24.95 -2.99
CA LYS A 235 -1.73 26.26 -3.50
C LYS A 235 -1.73 26.31 -5.03
N PHE A 236 -1.22 25.26 -5.67
CA PHE A 236 -1.19 25.18 -7.13
C PHE A 236 -2.60 25.25 -7.72
N TRP A 237 -3.55 24.44 -7.19
CA TRP A 237 -4.91 24.40 -7.73
C TRP A 237 -5.73 25.66 -7.39
N LYS A 238 -5.57 26.25 -6.21
CA LYS A 238 -6.22 27.53 -5.85
C LYS A 238 -5.83 28.69 -6.77
N ASN A 239 -4.65 28.63 -7.38
CA ASN A 239 -4.20 29.67 -8.32
C ASN A 239 -4.63 29.38 -9.76
N LYS A 240 -5.17 28.17 -10.03
CA LYS A 240 -5.49 27.72 -11.37
C LYS A 240 -7.00 27.64 -11.63
N ILE A 241 -7.78 27.51 -10.57
CA ILE A 241 -9.25 27.51 -10.53
C ILE A 241 -9.71 28.79 -9.82
#